data_714cd2eb1283369ca2dfef248bafb191
#
_entry.id   714cd2eb1283369ca2dfef248bafb191
#
_cell.length_a   1.000
_cell.length_b   1.000
_cell.length_c   1.000
_cell.angle_alpha   90.00
_cell.angle_beta   90.00
_cell.angle_gamma   90.00
#
_symmetry.space_group_name_H-M   'P 1'
#
loop_
_entity.id
_entity.type
_entity.pdbx_description
1 polymer ?
#
loop_
_entity_poly.entity_id
_entity_poly.type
_entity_poly.pdbx_seq_one_letter_code
_entity_poly.pdbx_strand_id
1 'polypeptide(L)'
;MGTLNLNGGNGAPQTTDTSVRIPAAAGSGSAGKSGSPPSQTWKAFLHNHVQGLASVDFFTVPTVSFRVLFVFIVLAHHRRRVVYFNVTEHPTAAWTAQQMLEAFPEDTAPRYLIRDRDQIYGDCFRNRLRDMDITEVLTAPQSPWQNPYAERMVGSIRRECVDHVIVLGERHLRRILNSYFDYYLGSRTHLSLAKDAPTTRVVQGPEAGEIVEIPQVGGLHHRYERSAA
;
A
#
# COMPACT_ATOMS: atom_id res chain seq x y z
N MET A 1 -58.16 24.03 26.33
CA MET A 1 -58.20 22.64 25.76
C MET A 1 -57.64 22.71 24.39
N GLY A 2 -56.50 22.09 24.17
CA GLY A 2 -55.81 22.05 22.87
C GLY A 2 -54.47 21.35 23.05
N THR A 3 -54.49 20.04 22.88
CA THR A 3 -53.29 19.15 22.95
C THR A 3 -52.48 19.26 21.67
N LEU A 4 -51.25 19.76 21.76
CA LEU A 4 -50.26 19.72 20.69
C LEU A 4 -49.48 18.41 20.74
N ASN A 5 -49.60 17.62 19.68
CA ASN A 5 -48.92 16.36 19.48
C ASN A 5 -47.62 16.64 18.67
N LEU A 6 -46.47 16.58 19.32
CA LEU A 6 -45.16 16.70 18.67
C LEU A 6 -44.58 15.30 18.43
N ASN A 7 -44.79 14.79 17.23
CA ASN A 7 -44.16 13.56 16.77
C ASN A 7 -42.86 13.94 16.01
N GLY A 8 -41.74 13.99 16.73
CA GLY A 8 -40.41 14.23 16.18
C GLY A 8 -39.80 12.92 15.69
N GLY A 9 -39.90 12.65 14.40
CA GLY A 9 -39.20 11.55 13.77
C GLY A 9 -37.70 11.82 13.69
N ASN A 10 -36.92 11.10 14.51
CA ASN A 10 -35.47 11.06 14.43
C ASN A 10 -35.07 10.13 13.25
N GLY A 11 -34.96 10.70 12.06
CA GLY A 11 -34.31 10.05 10.93
C GLY A 11 -32.78 10.15 11.08
N ALA A 12 -32.16 9.09 11.57
CA ALA A 12 -30.71 8.98 11.50
C ALA A 12 -30.28 8.95 10.02
N PRO A 13 -29.22 9.67 9.62
CA PRO A 13 -28.73 9.61 8.24
C PRO A 13 -28.24 8.20 7.92
N GLN A 14 -28.84 7.58 6.92
CA GLN A 14 -28.35 6.32 6.37
C GLN A 14 -27.01 6.58 5.71
N THR A 15 -25.93 6.10 6.33
CA THR A 15 -24.61 6.07 5.74
C THR A 15 -24.63 5.09 4.56
N THR A 16 -24.65 5.61 3.34
CA THR A 16 -24.45 4.82 2.14
C THR A 16 -23.02 4.26 2.16
N ASP A 17 -22.91 2.94 2.36
CA ASP A 17 -21.65 2.21 2.26
C ASP A 17 -21.15 2.24 0.81
N THR A 18 -20.18 3.10 0.52
CA THR A 18 -19.59 3.31 -0.81
C THR A 18 -18.48 2.28 -1.13
N SER A 19 -18.34 1.23 -0.31
CA SER A 19 -17.32 0.20 -0.54
C SER A 19 -17.67 -0.68 -1.74
N VAL A 20 -16.75 -0.78 -2.70
CA VAL A 20 -16.88 -1.72 -3.83
C VAL A 20 -16.56 -3.13 -3.34
N ARG A 21 -17.58 -3.97 -3.18
CA ARG A 21 -17.40 -5.39 -2.90
C ARG A 21 -17.16 -6.13 -4.22
N ILE A 22 -15.95 -6.56 -4.46
CA ILE A 22 -15.65 -7.45 -5.58
C ILE A 22 -15.86 -8.89 -5.09
N PRO A 23 -16.72 -9.71 -5.76
CA PRO A 23 -16.97 -11.08 -5.34
C PRO A 23 -15.67 -11.91 -5.36
N ALA A 24 -15.53 -12.80 -4.40
CA ALA A 24 -14.52 -13.84 -4.44
C ALA A 24 -14.72 -14.68 -5.71
N ALA A 25 -13.64 -15.12 -6.35
CA ALA A 25 -13.70 -15.96 -7.53
C ALA A 25 -14.59 -17.17 -7.26
N ALA A 26 -15.72 -17.26 -7.98
CA ALA A 26 -16.70 -18.34 -7.82
C ALA A 26 -16.09 -19.65 -8.27
N GLY A 27 -16.02 -20.62 -7.36
CA GLY A 27 -15.92 -22.03 -7.71
C GLY A 27 -17.17 -22.43 -8.51
N SER A 28 -16.99 -23.27 -9.51
CA SER A 28 -17.97 -23.77 -10.43
C SER A 28 -19.26 -24.33 -9.75
N GLY A 29 -20.38 -23.64 -9.98
CA GLY A 29 -21.72 -24.08 -9.54
C GLY A 29 -22.78 -23.42 -10.40
N SER A 30 -23.67 -24.24 -10.97
CA SER A 30 -24.61 -24.01 -12.07
C SER A 30 -25.68 -22.94 -11.84
N ALA A 31 -25.97 -22.22 -12.93
CA ALA A 31 -27.24 -21.70 -13.45
C ALA A 31 -28.28 -21.08 -12.50
N GLY A 32 -28.45 -19.75 -12.67
CA GLY A 32 -29.66 -19.01 -12.33
C GLY A 32 -29.66 -17.67 -13.07
N LYS A 33 -30.58 -17.51 -14.04
CA LYS A 33 -30.73 -16.33 -14.87
C LYS A 33 -31.26 -15.14 -14.07
N SER A 34 -30.49 -14.06 -13.94
CA SER A 34 -31.01 -12.69 -13.88
C SER A 34 -29.95 -11.75 -14.47
N GLY A 35 -30.36 -10.86 -15.37
CA GLY A 35 -29.48 -10.13 -16.27
C GLY A 35 -28.74 -8.94 -15.64
N SER A 36 -27.87 -9.19 -14.67
CA SER A 36 -26.83 -8.24 -14.27
C SER A 36 -25.60 -8.46 -15.15
N PRO A 37 -24.95 -7.39 -15.65
CA PRO A 37 -23.73 -7.54 -16.42
C PRO A 37 -22.71 -8.35 -15.60
N PRO A 38 -21.89 -9.20 -16.26
CA PRO A 38 -20.93 -10.05 -15.54
C PRO A 38 -20.00 -9.16 -14.71
N SER A 39 -19.92 -9.44 -13.40
CA SER A 39 -19.03 -8.71 -12.49
C SER A 39 -17.60 -8.83 -12.99
N GLN A 40 -16.89 -7.70 -13.02
CA GLN A 40 -15.49 -7.63 -13.42
C GLN A 40 -14.66 -8.59 -12.54
N THR A 41 -13.80 -9.40 -13.15
CA THR A 41 -12.89 -10.26 -12.38
C THR A 41 -11.88 -9.41 -11.62
N TRP A 42 -11.36 -9.90 -10.49
CA TRP A 42 -10.33 -9.21 -9.70
C TRP A 42 -9.11 -8.83 -10.55
N LYS A 43 -8.64 -9.73 -11.39
CA LYS A 43 -7.52 -9.48 -12.30
C LYS A 43 -7.83 -8.35 -13.30
N ALA A 44 -9.02 -8.33 -13.87
CA ALA A 44 -9.45 -7.28 -14.78
C ALA A 44 -9.57 -5.93 -14.06
N PHE A 45 -10.10 -5.93 -12.83
CA PHE A 45 -10.16 -4.71 -12.00
C PHE A 45 -8.76 -4.12 -11.76
N LEU A 46 -7.81 -4.92 -11.29
CA LEU A 46 -6.44 -4.49 -11.05
C LEU A 46 -5.78 -3.93 -12.33
N HIS A 47 -6.01 -4.57 -13.47
CA HIS A 47 -5.45 -4.14 -14.75
C HIS A 47 -6.03 -2.80 -15.21
N ASN A 48 -7.36 -2.68 -15.15
CA ASN A 48 -8.06 -1.49 -15.68
C ASN A 48 -7.86 -0.23 -14.82
N HIS A 49 -7.54 -0.40 -13.54
CA HIS A 49 -7.43 0.72 -12.59
C HIS A 49 -6.01 0.96 -12.08
N VAL A 50 -4.99 0.30 -12.64
CA VAL A 50 -3.61 0.32 -12.15
C VAL A 50 -3.03 1.71 -11.94
N GLN A 51 -3.43 2.71 -12.74
CA GLN A 51 -2.94 4.09 -12.66
C GLN A 51 -3.48 4.83 -11.42
N GLY A 52 -4.74 4.60 -11.06
CA GLY A 52 -5.40 5.24 -9.92
C GLY A 52 -5.60 4.29 -8.74
N LEU A 53 -4.81 3.22 -8.65
CA LEU A 53 -4.94 2.20 -7.63
C LEU A 53 -3.73 2.21 -6.69
N ALA A 54 -3.99 2.33 -5.41
CA ALA A 54 -3.01 2.09 -4.36
C ALA A 54 -3.45 0.95 -3.44
N SER A 55 -2.53 0.42 -2.69
CA SER A 55 -2.80 -0.51 -1.59
C SER A 55 -2.05 -0.09 -0.34
N VAL A 56 -2.61 -0.42 0.80
CA VAL A 56 -1.99 -0.26 2.10
C VAL A 56 -1.90 -1.60 2.80
N ASP A 57 -0.88 -1.73 3.62
CA ASP A 57 -0.65 -2.92 4.41
C ASP A 57 0.20 -2.60 5.65
N PHE A 58 0.15 -3.49 6.63
CA PHE A 58 1.01 -3.47 7.81
C PHE A 58 1.86 -4.72 7.88
N PHE A 59 3.09 -4.53 8.32
CA PHE A 59 3.90 -5.65 8.78
C PHE A 59 4.63 -5.29 10.07
N THR A 60 5.03 -6.30 10.83
CA THR A 60 5.68 -6.13 12.12
C THR A 60 7.17 -6.44 12.06
N VAL A 61 7.95 -5.71 12.87
CA VAL A 61 9.38 -5.90 13.02
C VAL A 61 9.72 -5.91 14.51
N PRO A 62 10.29 -7.00 15.05
CA PRO A 62 10.75 -7.02 16.44
C PRO A 62 12.03 -6.21 16.60
N THR A 63 12.18 -5.58 17.77
CA THR A 63 13.40 -4.88 18.16
C THR A 63 14.27 -5.74 19.06
N VAL A 64 15.53 -5.35 19.25
CA VAL A 64 16.47 -6.01 20.19
C VAL A 64 15.95 -6.01 21.63
N SER A 65 15.09 -5.05 22.00
CA SER A 65 14.44 -4.96 23.32
C SER A 65 13.09 -5.69 23.38
N PHE A 66 12.81 -6.59 22.44
CA PHE A 66 11.56 -7.37 22.33
C PHE A 66 10.28 -6.54 22.17
N ARG A 67 10.39 -5.27 21.78
CA ARG A 67 9.25 -4.46 21.39
C ARG A 67 8.91 -4.76 19.94
N VAL A 68 7.62 -4.67 19.60
CA VAL A 68 7.14 -4.89 18.24
C VAL A 68 6.83 -3.55 17.60
N LEU A 69 7.48 -3.27 16.48
CA LEU A 69 7.19 -2.10 15.64
C LEU A 69 6.25 -2.50 14.51
N PHE A 70 5.27 -1.65 14.24
CA PHE A 70 4.38 -1.76 13.10
C PHE A 70 4.85 -0.83 12.00
N VAL A 71 5.01 -1.35 10.81
CA VAL A 71 5.36 -0.59 9.62
C VAL A 71 4.13 -0.51 8.73
N PHE A 72 3.63 0.70 8.53
CA PHE A 72 2.59 1.01 7.56
C PHE A 72 3.24 1.33 6.22
N ILE A 73 2.75 0.71 5.14
CA ILE A 73 3.21 0.99 3.78
C ILE A 73 2.05 1.38 2.89
N VAL A 74 2.30 2.32 1.98
CA VAL A 74 1.40 2.73 0.91
C VAL A 74 2.09 2.48 -0.42
N LEU A 75 1.49 1.64 -1.25
CA LEU A 75 2.04 1.19 -2.53
C LEU A 75 1.13 1.61 -3.68
N ALA A 76 1.61 2.46 -4.59
CA ALA A 76 0.96 2.68 -5.88
C ALA A 76 1.19 1.47 -6.80
N HIS A 77 0.10 0.95 -7.39
CA HIS A 77 0.20 -0.22 -8.27
C HIS A 77 0.91 0.12 -9.59
N HIS A 78 0.74 1.35 -10.06
CA HIS A 78 1.53 1.85 -11.19
C HIS A 78 3.01 1.81 -10.86
N ARG A 79 3.78 1.05 -11.66
CA ARG A 79 5.22 0.81 -11.48
C ARG A 79 5.62 0.25 -10.09
N ARG A 80 4.67 -0.20 -9.26
CA ARG A 80 4.93 -0.80 -7.92
C ARG A 80 5.72 0.13 -7.00
N ARG A 81 5.41 1.41 -7.05
CA ARG A 81 6.14 2.43 -6.30
C ARG A 81 5.65 2.50 -4.86
N VAL A 82 6.55 2.39 -3.90
CA VAL A 82 6.26 2.78 -2.52
C VAL A 82 6.12 4.29 -2.49
N VAL A 83 4.92 4.76 -2.16
CA VAL A 83 4.57 6.18 -2.10
C VAL A 83 4.91 6.75 -0.74
N TYR A 84 4.65 5.95 0.29
CA TYR A 84 4.81 6.37 1.67
C TYR A 84 5.02 5.16 2.58
N PHE A 85 5.72 5.36 3.68
CA PHE A 85 5.75 4.43 4.81
C PHE A 85 5.94 5.19 6.12
N ASN A 86 5.49 4.60 7.20
CA ASN A 86 5.82 5.09 8.54
C ASN A 86 5.88 3.94 9.54
N VAL A 87 6.50 4.19 10.69
CA VAL A 87 6.74 3.19 11.75
C VAL A 87 6.15 3.70 13.05
N THR A 88 5.47 2.83 13.79
CA THR A 88 4.96 3.13 15.14
C THR A 88 4.92 1.87 16.00
N GLU A 89 4.94 2.04 17.32
CA GLU A 89 4.64 0.96 18.27
C GLU A 89 3.15 0.82 18.54
N HIS A 90 2.37 1.88 18.28
CA HIS A 90 0.96 1.97 18.66
C HIS A 90 0.11 2.40 17.46
N PRO A 91 -0.16 1.50 16.50
CA PRO A 91 -1.01 1.81 15.36
C PRO A 91 -2.47 1.97 15.83
N THR A 92 -3.02 3.16 15.64
CA THR A 92 -4.44 3.44 15.88
C THR A 92 -5.12 3.89 14.61
N ALA A 93 -6.46 3.79 14.55
CA ALA A 93 -7.21 4.25 13.38
C ALA A 93 -7.00 5.75 13.10
N ALA A 94 -6.86 6.57 14.15
CA ALA A 94 -6.55 8.00 14.00
C ALA A 94 -5.13 8.22 13.45
N TRP A 95 -4.14 7.47 13.95
CA TRP A 95 -2.78 7.53 13.42
C TRP A 95 -2.74 7.10 11.94
N THR A 96 -3.40 5.97 11.61
CA THR A 96 -3.44 5.45 10.23
C THR A 96 -4.15 6.42 9.28
N ALA A 97 -5.22 7.09 9.74
CA ALA A 97 -5.90 8.13 8.98
C ALA A 97 -4.98 9.33 8.69
N GLN A 98 -4.14 9.73 9.65
CA GLN A 98 -3.15 10.79 9.46
C GLN A 98 -2.10 10.39 8.41
N GLN A 99 -1.67 9.10 8.40
CA GLN A 99 -0.70 8.64 7.42
C GLN A 99 -1.23 8.75 5.96
N MET A 100 -2.54 8.66 5.74
CA MET A 100 -3.12 8.84 4.41
C MET A 100 -2.97 10.28 3.91
N LEU A 101 -3.11 11.28 4.79
CA LEU A 101 -2.87 12.69 4.43
C LEU A 101 -1.40 12.94 4.07
N GLU A 102 -0.49 12.33 4.83
CA GLU A 102 0.94 12.48 4.60
C GLU A 102 1.40 11.75 3.33
N ALA A 103 0.74 10.61 3.00
CA ALA A 103 1.02 9.84 1.80
C ALA A 103 0.58 10.54 0.51
N PHE A 104 -0.51 11.31 0.57
CA PHE A 104 -1.14 11.93 -0.58
C PHE A 104 -1.43 13.41 -0.32
N PRO A 105 -0.39 14.26 -0.33
CA PRO A 105 -0.57 15.70 -0.24
C PRO A 105 -1.26 16.24 -1.49
N GLU A 106 -2.10 17.26 -1.32
CA GLU A 106 -2.84 17.93 -2.38
C GLU A 106 -3.70 16.92 -3.20
N ASP A 107 -3.81 17.11 -4.52
CA ASP A 107 -4.65 16.30 -5.42
C ASP A 107 -3.96 15.01 -5.91
N THR A 108 -3.06 14.41 -5.11
CA THR A 108 -2.33 13.19 -5.49
C THR A 108 -3.02 11.89 -5.05
N ALA A 109 -4.19 11.97 -4.45
CA ALA A 109 -4.92 10.83 -3.92
C ALA A 109 -5.29 9.81 -5.02
N PRO A 110 -5.18 8.49 -4.75
CA PRO A 110 -5.60 7.47 -5.67
C PRO A 110 -7.13 7.39 -5.71
N ARG A 111 -7.68 6.97 -6.83
CA ARG A 111 -9.13 6.72 -6.95
C ARG A 111 -9.60 5.54 -6.10
N TYR A 112 -8.77 4.50 -6.00
CA TYR A 112 -9.07 3.26 -5.28
C TYR A 112 -7.97 2.90 -4.31
N LEU A 113 -8.34 2.45 -3.11
CA LEU A 113 -7.42 1.96 -2.09
C LEU A 113 -7.78 0.54 -1.67
N ILE A 114 -6.88 -0.42 -1.95
CA ILE A 114 -7.00 -1.80 -1.48
C ILE A 114 -6.46 -1.89 -0.06
N ARG A 115 -7.21 -2.52 0.82
CA ARG A 115 -6.79 -2.91 2.16
C ARG A 115 -7.46 -4.20 2.61
N ASP A 116 -6.96 -4.79 3.64
CA ASP A 116 -7.60 -5.89 4.35
C ASP A 116 -8.69 -5.39 5.33
N ARG A 117 -9.21 -6.28 6.16
CA ARG A 117 -10.28 -6.02 7.13
C ARG A 117 -9.78 -5.82 8.55
N ASP A 118 -8.52 -5.49 8.74
CA ASP A 118 -7.97 -5.26 10.08
C ASP A 118 -8.70 -4.11 10.78
N GLN A 119 -8.91 -4.26 12.09
CA GLN A 119 -9.56 -3.25 12.94
C GLN A 119 -8.77 -1.94 13.04
N ILE A 120 -7.49 -1.97 12.72
CA ILE A 120 -6.61 -0.81 12.64
C ILE A 120 -7.15 0.25 11.64
N TYR A 121 -7.97 -0.18 10.67
CA TYR A 121 -8.68 0.65 9.71
C TYR A 121 -10.11 0.98 10.20
N GLY A 122 -10.23 1.54 11.41
CA GLY A 122 -11.50 1.92 12.03
C GLY A 122 -12.19 3.12 11.36
N ASP A 123 -13.24 3.66 12.03
CA ASP A 123 -14.07 4.73 11.48
C ASP A 123 -13.29 5.99 11.10
N CYS A 124 -12.29 6.39 11.90
CA CYS A 124 -11.46 7.55 11.60
C CYS A 124 -10.76 7.40 10.24
N PHE A 125 -10.22 6.21 9.95
CA PHE A 125 -9.58 5.93 8.67
C PHE A 125 -10.58 5.97 7.51
N ARG A 126 -11.74 5.30 7.66
CA ARG A 126 -12.79 5.27 6.62
C ARG A 126 -13.36 6.66 6.33
N ASN A 127 -13.56 7.47 7.36
CA ASN A 127 -13.99 8.85 7.19
C ASN A 127 -12.95 9.64 6.40
N ARG A 128 -11.67 9.48 6.75
CA ARG A 128 -10.58 10.15 6.04
C ARG A 128 -10.52 9.78 4.56
N LEU A 129 -10.69 8.51 4.19
CA LEU A 129 -10.74 8.09 2.80
C LEU A 129 -11.90 8.76 2.04
N ARG A 130 -13.07 8.87 2.66
CA ARG A 130 -14.22 9.58 2.07
C ARG A 130 -13.96 11.07 1.86
N ASP A 131 -13.34 11.73 2.85
CA ASP A 131 -12.97 13.15 2.76
C ASP A 131 -11.96 13.43 1.64
N MET A 132 -11.16 12.42 1.29
CA MET A 132 -10.16 12.45 0.21
C MET A 132 -10.71 11.92 -1.14
N ASP A 133 -12.00 11.62 -1.24
CA ASP A 133 -12.67 11.01 -2.42
C ASP A 133 -12.02 9.68 -2.87
N ILE A 134 -11.47 8.90 -1.92
CA ILE A 134 -10.86 7.61 -2.18
C ILE A 134 -11.89 6.51 -1.98
N THR A 135 -12.15 5.73 -3.03
CA THR A 135 -13.02 4.55 -2.95
C THR A 135 -12.28 3.38 -2.33
N GLU A 136 -12.78 2.90 -1.21
CA GLU A 136 -12.24 1.76 -0.49
C GLU A 136 -12.55 0.43 -1.19
N VAL A 137 -11.53 -0.41 -1.36
CA VAL A 137 -11.65 -1.76 -1.94
C VAL A 137 -11.19 -2.79 -0.91
N LEU A 138 -12.16 -3.47 -0.30
CA LEU A 138 -11.89 -4.46 0.74
C LEU A 138 -11.56 -5.82 0.14
N THR A 139 -10.43 -6.41 0.56
CA THR A 139 -10.14 -7.81 0.23
C THR A 139 -11.12 -8.76 0.92
N ALA A 140 -11.37 -9.92 0.31
CA ALA A 140 -12.16 -10.97 0.95
C ALA A 140 -11.42 -11.50 2.20
N PRO A 141 -12.13 -11.97 3.22
CA PRO A 141 -11.50 -12.56 4.39
C PRO A 141 -10.52 -13.68 4.00
N GLN A 142 -9.36 -13.73 4.65
CA GLN A 142 -8.32 -14.76 4.42
C GLN A 142 -7.87 -14.86 2.95
N SER A 143 -7.87 -13.75 2.23
CA SER A 143 -7.52 -13.70 0.80
C SER A 143 -6.32 -12.79 0.51
N PRO A 144 -5.12 -13.10 1.02
CA PRO A 144 -3.93 -12.27 0.82
C PRO A 144 -3.58 -12.09 -0.66
N TRP A 145 -3.90 -13.10 -1.51
CA TRP A 145 -3.70 -12.99 -2.96
C TRP A 145 -4.47 -11.84 -3.63
N GLN A 146 -5.43 -11.20 -2.93
CA GLN A 146 -6.13 -10.01 -3.42
C GLN A 146 -5.35 -8.71 -3.21
N ASN A 147 -4.30 -8.73 -2.36
CA ASN A 147 -3.32 -7.64 -2.24
C ASN A 147 -1.89 -8.09 -2.63
N PRO A 148 -1.70 -8.70 -3.82
CA PRO A 148 -0.46 -9.41 -4.16
C PRO A 148 0.75 -8.48 -4.27
N TYR A 149 0.55 -7.19 -4.52
CA TYR A 149 1.65 -6.24 -4.63
C TYR A 149 2.18 -5.84 -3.27
N ALA A 150 1.31 -5.57 -2.29
CA ALA A 150 1.73 -5.27 -0.93
C ALA A 150 2.38 -6.48 -0.27
N GLU A 151 1.78 -7.67 -0.37
CA GLU A 151 2.35 -8.92 0.12
C GLU A 151 3.75 -9.20 -0.45
N ARG A 152 3.92 -9.01 -1.75
CA ARG A 152 5.22 -9.20 -2.41
C ARG A 152 6.24 -8.16 -1.96
N MET A 153 5.80 -6.90 -1.74
CA MET A 153 6.65 -5.84 -1.22
C MET A 153 7.12 -6.15 0.19
N VAL A 154 6.22 -6.52 1.09
CA VAL A 154 6.56 -6.93 2.46
C VAL A 154 7.55 -8.10 2.44
N GLY A 155 7.29 -9.11 1.60
CA GLY A 155 8.21 -10.23 1.42
C GLY A 155 9.60 -9.82 0.92
N SER A 156 9.69 -8.82 0.04
CA SER A 156 10.98 -8.27 -0.42
C SER A 156 11.68 -7.51 0.69
N ILE A 157 10.99 -6.61 1.41
CA ILE A 157 11.55 -5.87 2.54
C ILE A 157 12.15 -6.82 3.58
N ARG A 158 11.45 -7.90 3.91
CA ARG A 158 11.95 -8.90 4.86
C ARG A 158 13.24 -9.56 4.34
N ARG A 159 13.15 -10.25 3.23
CA ARG A 159 14.27 -11.06 2.69
C ARG A 159 15.49 -10.23 2.27
N GLU A 160 15.28 -9.00 1.82
CA GLU A 160 16.34 -8.18 1.23
C GLU A 160 16.89 -7.12 2.21
N CYS A 161 16.24 -6.92 3.36
CA CYS A 161 16.63 -5.86 4.29
C CYS A 161 16.46 -6.27 5.75
N VAL A 162 15.23 -6.41 6.23
CA VAL A 162 14.95 -6.46 7.68
C VAL A 162 15.47 -7.73 8.35
N ASP A 163 15.46 -8.86 7.65
CA ASP A 163 15.96 -10.14 8.18
C ASP A 163 17.50 -10.16 8.35
N HIS A 164 18.20 -9.15 7.84
CA HIS A 164 19.67 -9.04 7.90
C HIS A 164 20.15 -7.99 8.90
N VAL A 165 19.25 -7.34 9.65
CA VAL A 165 19.61 -6.24 10.55
C VAL A 165 18.99 -6.40 11.93
N ILE A 166 19.72 -6.00 12.99
CA ILE A 166 19.18 -5.91 14.35
C ILE A 166 18.56 -4.53 14.53
N VAL A 167 17.25 -4.48 14.72
CA VAL A 167 16.52 -3.22 14.88
C VAL A 167 16.56 -2.76 16.35
N LEU A 168 17.06 -1.54 16.56
CA LEU A 168 17.20 -0.96 17.90
C LEU A 168 15.94 -0.20 18.37
N GLY A 169 15.14 0.32 17.43
CA GLY A 169 13.93 1.10 17.72
C GLY A 169 13.38 1.78 16.46
N GLU A 170 12.31 2.59 16.62
CA GLU A 170 11.60 3.22 15.51
C GLU A 170 12.51 4.08 14.60
N ARG A 171 13.30 4.98 15.20
CA ARG A 171 14.20 5.87 14.42
C ARG A 171 15.22 5.05 13.62
N HIS A 172 15.74 3.98 14.20
CA HIS A 172 16.67 3.10 13.52
C HIS A 172 16.00 2.38 12.35
N LEU A 173 14.81 1.80 12.57
CA LEU A 173 14.06 1.11 11.52
C LEU A 173 13.67 2.06 10.39
N ARG A 174 13.22 3.29 10.69
CA ARG A 174 12.93 4.30 9.66
C ARG A 174 14.15 4.61 8.79
N ARG A 175 15.34 4.74 9.39
CA ARG A 175 16.59 4.98 8.65
C ARG A 175 16.93 3.81 7.72
N ILE A 176 16.80 2.57 8.22
CA ILE A 176 17.04 1.37 7.42
C ILE A 176 16.08 1.30 6.25
N LEU A 177 14.78 1.47 6.49
CA LEU A 177 13.76 1.41 5.46
C LEU A 177 13.87 2.54 4.44
N ASN A 178 14.21 3.78 4.84
CA ASN A 178 14.51 4.85 3.90
C ASN A 178 15.63 4.44 2.93
N SER A 179 16.75 3.97 3.46
CA SER A 179 17.87 3.51 2.63
C SER A 179 17.46 2.35 1.70
N TYR A 180 16.62 1.41 2.19
CA TYR A 180 16.12 0.31 1.37
C TYR A 180 15.17 0.81 0.27
N PHE A 181 14.26 1.75 0.57
CA PHE A 181 13.35 2.28 -0.44
C PHE A 181 14.05 3.14 -1.49
N ASP A 182 15.09 3.88 -1.11
CA ASP A 182 15.94 4.58 -2.08
C ASP A 182 16.57 3.59 -3.07
N TYR A 183 17.12 2.49 -2.58
CA TYR A 183 17.62 1.40 -3.40
C TYR A 183 16.51 0.74 -4.23
N TYR A 184 15.39 0.38 -3.60
CA TYR A 184 14.27 -0.30 -4.25
C TYR A 184 13.68 0.53 -5.40
N LEU A 185 13.47 1.82 -5.16
CA LEU A 185 12.86 2.73 -6.15
C LEU A 185 13.82 3.10 -7.26
N GLY A 186 15.09 3.36 -6.94
CA GLY A 186 16.04 3.93 -7.87
C GLY A 186 17.03 2.95 -8.49
N SER A 187 17.20 1.74 -7.93
CA SER A 187 18.30 0.84 -8.35
C SER A 187 17.86 -0.59 -8.57
N ARG A 188 16.92 -1.09 -7.77
CA ARG A 188 16.47 -2.47 -7.85
C ARG A 188 15.69 -2.73 -9.13
N THR A 189 16.18 -3.66 -9.93
CA THR A 189 15.54 -4.01 -11.20
C THR A 189 14.36 -4.98 -11.00
N HIS A 190 13.31 -4.82 -11.80
CA HIS A 190 12.12 -5.65 -11.77
C HIS A 190 11.83 -6.27 -13.14
N LEU A 191 11.69 -7.60 -13.19
CA LEU A 191 11.37 -8.30 -14.45
C LEU A 191 10.07 -7.78 -15.08
N SER A 192 9.07 -7.46 -14.27
CA SER A 192 7.78 -6.92 -14.74
C SER A 192 7.84 -5.48 -15.26
N LEU A 193 8.95 -4.78 -15.04
CA LEU A 193 9.23 -3.45 -15.58
C LEU A 193 10.33 -3.52 -16.67
N ALA A 194 10.44 -4.63 -17.38
CA ALA A 194 11.47 -4.86 -18.40
C ALA A 194 12.91 -4.66 -17.86
N LYS A 195 13.15 -5.10 -16.62
CA LYS A 195 14.39 -4.92 -15.86
C LYS A 195 14.71 -3.47 -15.48
N ASP A 196 13.74 -2.56 -15.57
CA ASP A 196 13.86 -1.21 -15.04
C ASP A 196 13.54 -1.15 -13.53
N ALA A 197 13.91 -0.06 -12.87
CA ALA A 197 13.50 0.26 -11.50
C ALA A 197 12.12 0.97 -11.49
N PRO A 198 11.40 1.01 -10.36
CA PRO A 198 10.16 1.78 -10.25
C PRO A 198 10.32 3.25 -10.66
N THR A 199 11.42 3.88 -10.30
CA THR A 199 11.86 5.17 -10.87
C THR A 199 12.79 4.89 -12.03
N THR A 200 12.37 5.25 -13.23
CA THR A 200 13.15 5.01 -14.46
C THR A 200 14.53 5.66 -14.38
N ARG A 201 15.55 4.92 -14.75
CA ARG A 201 16.93 5.39 -14.81
C ARG A 201 17.38 5.61 -16.23
N VAL A 202 18.22 6.62 -16.42
CA VAL A 202 18.91 6.82 -17.70
C VAL A 202 19.94 5.69 -17.88
N VAL A 203 19.93 5.07 -19.06
CA VAL A 203 20.93 4.07 -19.43
C VAL A 203 22.23 4.80 -19.74
N GLN A 204 23.30 4.46 -19.02
CA GLN A 204 24.64 5.00 -19.24
C GLN A 204 25.39 4.11 -20.24
N GLY A 205 25.76 4.69 -21.37
CA GLY A 205 26.57 3.99 -22.37
C GLY A 205 28.06 3.88 -21.96
N PRO A 206 28.87 3.10 -22.69
CA PRO A 206 30.30 2.91 -22.40
C PRO A 206 31.10 4.20 -22.35
N GLU A 207 30.64 5.23 -23.08
CA GLU A 207 31.24 6.56 -23.13
C GLU A 207 31.18 7.33 -21.81
N ALA A 208 30.30 6.92 -20.88
CA ALA A 208 30.16 7.55 -19.57
C ALA A 208 31.24 7.12 -18.54
N GLY A 209 32.20 6.27 -18.95
CA GLY A 209 33.33 5.89 -18.14
C GLY A 209 33.30 4.46 -17.60
N GLU A 210 34.07 4.20 -16.55
CA GLU A 210 34.17 2.89 -15.91
C GLU A 210 32.97 2.59 -15.02
N ILE A 211 32.70 1.30 -14.82
CA ILE A 211 31.62 0.86 -13.90
C ILE A 211 32.13 0.95 -12.47
N VAL A 212 31.45 1.75 -11.66
CA VAL A 212 31.71 1.93 -10.23
C VAL A 212 30.59 1.26 -9.43
N GLU A 213 30.99 0.51 -8.41
CA GLU A 213 30.11 -0.12 -7.46
C GLU A 213 29.86 0.82 -6.26
N ILE A 214 28.60 1.12 -5.98
CA ILE A 214 28.17 2.01 -4.89
C ILE A 214 27.36 1.21 -3.88
N PRO A 215 27.87 0.98 -2.65
CA PRO A 215 27.14 0.25 -1.62
C PRO A 215 25.81 0.94 -1.27
N GLN A 216 24.77 0.12 -1.11
CA GLN A 216 23.42 0.53 -0.70
C GLN A 216 22.99 -0.27 0.52
N VAL A 217 22.08 0.28 1.32
CA VAL A 217 21.48 -0.40 2.50
C VAL A 217 22.56 -0.97 3.44
N GLY A 218 23.57 -0.14 3.75
CA GLY A 218 24.69 -0.58 4.60
C GLY A 218 25.55 -1.68 4.02
N GLY A 219 25.62 -1.82 2.69
CA GLY A 219 26.39 -2.84 1.99
C GLY A 219 25.65 -4.13 1.69
N LEU A 220 24.37 -4.25 2.07
CA LEU A 220 23.52 -5.41 1.72
C LEU A 220 23.26 -5.50 0.20
N HIS A 221 23.25 -4.36 -0.47
CA HIS A 221 23.01 -4.23 -1.91
C HIS A 221 24.01 -3.27 -2.53
N HIS A 222 24.10 -3.29 -3.87
CA HIS A 222 24.97 -2.41 -4.63
C HIS A 222 24.22 -1.80 -5.82
N ARG A 223 24.56 -0.55 -6.10
CA ARG A 223 24.17 0.16 -7.31
C ARG A 223 25.40 0.29 -8.19
N TYR A 224 25.22 0.10 -9.46
CA TYR A 224 26.29 0.23 -10.44
C TYR A 224 26.04 1.44 -11.32
N GLU A 225 27.01 2.30 -11.44
CA GLU A 225 27.00 3.47 -12.31
C GLU A 225 28.29 3.56 -13.10
N ARG A 226 28.26 4.31 -14.21
CA ARG A 226 29.48 4.68 -14.90
C ARG A 226 29.93 6.04 -14.40
N SER A 227 31.23 6.18 -14.17
CA SER A 227 31.85 7.44 -13.75
C SER A 227 33.06 7.71 -14.65
N ALA A 228 33.12 8.91 -15.19
CA ALA A 228 34.35 9.40 -15.82
C ALA A 228 35.44 9.50 -14.73
N ALA A 229 36.63 9.07 -15.04
CA ALA A 229 37.79 9.15 -14.16
C ALA A 229 38.22 10.61 -13.93
#